data_4678783d3b23c770211f4efbf4a1cc44
#
_entry.id   4678783d3b23c770211f4efbf4a1cc44
#
_cell.length_a   1.000
_cell.length_b   1.000
_cell.length_c   1.000
_cell.angle_alpha   90.00
_cell.angle_beta   90.00
_cell.angle_gamma   90.00
#
_symmetry.space_group_name_H-M   'P 1'
#
loop_
_entity.id
_entity.type
_entity.pdbx_description
1 polymer ?
#
loop_
_entity_poly.entity_id
_entity_poly.type
_entity_poly.pdbx_seq_one_letter_code
_entity_poly.pdbx_strand_id
1 'polypeptide(L)'
;MTRTILATSTLACVIALTSAASAYDGDWKRGRIYYQGVCTPCHRATQPEGIPANSRTIAEWNAYLQAGKHNAGKDTLKQYVSQAYRSEIRAKNRVADRFFSASDEDLLQDVKAFVVNGAKDGDAPAGCN
;
A
#
# COMPACT_ATOMS: atom_id res chain seq x y z
N MET A 1 -17.29 28.30 68.01
CA MET A 1 -17.76 28.72 66.64
C MET A 1 -16.75 28.13 65.65
N THR A 2 -17.08 26.97 65.09
CA THR A 2 -16.19 26.20 64.19
C THR A 2 -16.75 26.37 62.79
N ARG A 3 -16.03 27.06 61.89
CA ARG A 3 -16.40 27.21 60.47
C ARG A 3 -15.79 26.09 59.65
N THR A 4 -16.63 25.18 59.12
CA THR A 4 -16.27 24.14 58.20
C THR A 4 -16.24 24.71 56.79
N ILE A 5 -15.08 24.69 56.14
CA ILE A 5 -14.92 25.07 54.75
C ILE A 5 -15.07 23.81 53.89
N LEU A 6 -16.15 23.72 53.10
CA LEU A 6 -16.35 22.70 52.09
C LEU A 6 -15.55 23.07 50.84
N ALA A 7 -14.54 22.30 50.54
CA ALA A 7 -13.79 22.39 49.26
C ALA A 7 -14.52 21.55 48.19
N THR A 8 -15.15 22.21 47.20
CA THR A 8 -15.74 21.58 46.04
C THR A 8 -14.63 21.36 44.99
N SER A 9 -14.22 20.11 44.81
CA SER A 9 -13.29 19.68 43.76
C SER A 9 -14.10 19.50 42.46
N THR A 10 -13.93 20.42 41.52
CA THR A 10 -14.45 20.29 40.14
C THR A 10 -13.48 19.42 39.32
N LEU A 11 -13.87 18.18 39.04
CA LEU A 11 -13.15 17.27 38.14
C LEU A 11 -13.45 17.67 36.71
N ALA A 12 -12.48 18.34 36.04
CA ALA A 12 -12.57 18.68 34.62
C ALA A 12 -12.25 17.42 33.78
N CYS A 13 -13.28 16.85 33.16
CA CYS A 13 -13.15 15.72 32.25
C CYS A 13 -12.65 16.25 30.90
N VAL A 14 -11.35 16.08 30.61
CA VAL A 14 -10.75 16.39 29.30
C VAL A 14 -11.09 15.25 28.35
N ILE A 15 -12.08 15.43 27.50
CA ILE A 15 -12.40 14.51 26.42
C ILE A 15 -11.36 14.73 25.32
N ALA A 16 -10.36 13.88 25.24
CA ALA A 16 -9.44 13.83 24.11
C ALA A 16 -10.19 13.29 22.87
N LEU A 17 -10.56 14.19 21.95
CA LEU A 17 -11.05 13.82 20.62
C LEU A 17 -9.89 13.24 19.83
N THR A 18 -9.71 11.93 19.89
CA THR A 18 -8.82 11.21 18.97
C THR A 18 -9.51 11.18 17.60
N SER A 19 -9.08 12.08 16.70
CA SER A 19 -9.43 11.99 15.29
C SER A 19 -8.85 10.69 14.75
N ALA A 20 -9.69 9.69 14.51
CA ALA A 20 -9.31 8.52 13.75
C ALA A 20 -9.00 9.00 12.32
N ALA A 21 -7.72 9.12 11.99
CA ALA A 21 -7.31 9.32 10.61
C ALA A 21 -7.79 8.09 9.83
N SER A 22 -8.72 8.31 8.87
CA SER A 22 -9.15 7.24 7.97
C SER A 22 -7.93 6.75 7.21
N ALA A 23 -7.60 5.47 7.35
CA ALA A 23 -6.50 4.87 6.59
C ALA A 23 -6.87 4.89 5.11
N TYR A 24 -5.90 5.22 4.25
CA TYR A 24 -6.09 5.17 2.80
C TYR A 24 -6.20 3.71 2.35
N ASP A 25 -7.31 3.36 1.71
CA ASP A 25 -7.63 1.97 1.32
C ASP A 25 -6.93 1.52 0.02
N GLY A 26 -6.28 2.46 -0.69
CA GLY A 26 -5.64 2.23 -1.97
C GLY A 26 -6.60 2.35 -3.17
N ASP A 27 -6.05 2.79 -4.30
CA ASP A 27 -6.74 2.85 -5.58
C ASP A 27 -6.20 1.74 -6.50
N TRP A 28 -6.96 0.68 -6.71
CA TRP A 28 -6.55 -0.45 -7.52
C TRP A 28 -6.25 -0.08 -8.99
N LYS A 29 -6.88 0.98 -9.54
CA LYS A 29 -6.62 1.46 -10.90
C LYS A 29 -5.25 2.13 -10.99
N ARG A 30 -4.90 2.95 -10.00
CA ARG A 30 -3.56 3.52 -9.87
C ARG A 30 -2.52 2.42 -9.66
N GLY A 31 -2.82 1.47 -8.77
CA GLY A 31 -1.98 0.30 -8.50
C GLY A 31 -1.71 -0.53 -9.75
N ARG A 32 -2.75 -0.76 -10.58
CA ARG A 32 -2.61 -1.44 -11.87
C ARG A 32 -1.61 -0.74 -12.79
N ILE A 33 -1.73 0.57 -12.95
CA ILE A 33 -0.82 1.35 -13.81
C ILE A 33 0.62 1.19 -13.33
N TYR A 34 0.85 1.34 -12.03
CA TYR A 34 2.18 1.20 -11.46
C TYR A 34 2.72 -0.22 -11.60
N TYR A 35 1.93 -1.21 -11.25
CA TYR A 35 2.30 -2.63 -11.35
C TYR A 35 2.69 -3.02 -12.76
N GLN A 36 1.87 -2.66 -13.76
CA GLN A 36 2.13 -2.98 -15.16
C GLN A 36 3.35 -2.22 -15.72
N GLY A 37 3.57 -0.98 -15.29
CA GLY A 37 4.64 -0.15 -15.83
C GLY A 37 5.98 -0.29 -15.13
N VAL A 38 6.00 -0.69 -13.88
CA VAL A 38 7.22 -0.76 -13.07
C VAL A 38 7.56 -2.20 -12.65
N CYS A 39 6.59 -2.96 -12.14
CA CYS A 39 6.84 -4.31 -11.63
C CYS A 39 6.92 -5.34 -12.76
N THR A 40 5.95 -5.31 -13.68
CA THR A 40 5.84 -6.30 -14.77
C THR A 40 7.07 -6.37 -15.68
N PRO A 41 7.75 -5.26 -16.08
CA PRO A 41 8.93 -5.35 -16.92
C PRO A 41 10.05 -6.20 -16.30
N CYS A 42 10.27 -6.06 -15.00
CA CYS A 42 11.28 -6.87 -14.30
C CYS A 42 10.83 -8.34 -14.19
N HIS A 43 9.56 -8.58 -13.84
CA HIS A 43 9.02 -9.94 -13.76
C HIS A 43 9.09 -10.68 -15.10
N ARG A 44 8.79 -10.00 -16.22
CA ARG A 44 8.86 -10.58 -17.56
C ARG A 44 10.29 -10.88 -18.03
N ALA A 45 11.28 -10.22 -17.45
CA ALA A 45 12.68 -10.54 -17.73
C ALA A 45 13.08 -11.93 -17.22
N THR A 46 12.41 -12.43 -16.17
CA THR A 46 12.66 -13.73 -15.57
C THR A 46 11.59 -14.77 -15.89
N GLN A 47 10.36 -14.31 -16.11
CA GLN A 47 9.19 -15.13 -16.44
C GLN A 47 8.42 -14.44 -17.56
N PRO A 48 8.40 -14.95 -18.82
CA PRO A 48 7.79 -14.27 -19.97
C PRO A 48 6.32 -13.85 -19.76
N GLU A 49 5.57 -14.63 -19.00
CA GLU A 49 4.17 -14.37 -18.64
C GLU A 49 4.02 -13.30 -17.53
N GLY A 50 5.13 -12.94 -16.86
CA GLY A 50 5.11 -12.07 -15.70
C GLY A 50 4.47 -12.75 -14.50
N ILE A 51 4.01 -11.95 -13.54
CA ILE A 51 3.24 -12.40 -12.39
C ILE A 51 1.90 -11.65 -12.41
N PRO A 52 0.86 -12.18 -13.06
CA PRO A 52 -0.44 -11.51 -13.11
C PRO A 52 -1.13 -11.58 -11.72
N ALA A 53 -2.02 -10.61 -11.45
CA ALA A 53 -2.72 -10.56 -10.17
C ALA A 53 -3.53 -11.84 -9.87
N ASN A 54 -4.10 -12.47 -10.90
CA ASN A 54 -4.83 -13.74 -10.76
C ASN A 54 -3.93 -14.98 -10.59
N SER A 55 -2.61 -14.81 -10.44
CA SER A 55 -1.71 -15.94 -10.13
C SER A 55 -1.89 -16.48 -8.71
N ARG A 56 -2.52 -15.69 -7.81
CA ARG A 56 -2.73 -16.02 -6.40
C ARG A 56 -4.18 -15.73 -5.99
N THR A 57 -4.63 -16.36 -4.91
CA THR A 57 -5.85 -15.99 -4.20
C THR A 57 -5.62 -14.74 -3.35
N ILE A 58 -6.70 -14.11 -2.88
CA ILE A 58 -6.66 -12.97 -1.94
C ILE A 58 -5.84 -13.33 -0.69
N ALA A 59 -6.08 -14.53 -0.12
CA ALA A 59 -5.37 -14.97 1.07
C ALA A 59 -3.86 -15.13 0.83
N GLU A 60 -3.46 -15.70 -0.31
CA GLU A 60 -2.06 -15.86 -0.71
C GLU A 60 -1.39 -14.51 -0.97
N TRP A 61 -2.08 -13.55 -1.62
CA TRP A 61 -1.57 -12.21 -1.78
C TRP A 61 -1.38 -11.49 -0.45
N ASN A 62 -2.36 -11.55 0.43
CA ASN A 62 -2.26 -10.93 1.76
C ASN A 62 -1.08 -11.50 2.56
N ALA A 63 -0.87 -12.81 2.55
CA ALA A 63 0.27 -13.44 3.22
C ALA A 63 1.61 -12.97 2.61
N TYR A 64 1.71 -12.90 1.29
CA TYR A 64 2.89 -12.43 0.58
C TYR A 64 3.19 -10.95 0.89
N LEU A 65 2.17 -10.10 0.83
CA LEU A 65 2.29 -8.67 1.11
C LEU A 65 2.65 -8.39 2.58
N GLN A 66 2.08 -9.16 3.50
CA GLN A 66 2.40 -9.06 4.93
C GLN A 66 3.84 -9.47 5.24
N ALA A 67 4.34 -10.49 4.58
CA ALA A 67 5.73 -10.92 4.72
C ALA A 67 6.72 -9.84 4.28
N GLY A 68 6.33 -8.97 3.34
CA GLY A 68 7.11 -7.82 2.86
C GLY A 68 8.41 -8.19 2.12
N LYS A 69 8.66 -9.47 1.92
CA LYS A 69 9.88 -9.98 1.28
C LYS A 69 9.72 -10.01 -0.23
N HIS A 70 10.77 -9.60 -0.94
CA HIS A 70 10.84 -9.62 -2.39
C HIS A 70 12.22 -10.09 -2.85
N ASN A 71 12.43 -10.33 -4.14
CA ASN A 71 13.69 -10.76 -4.71
C ASN A 71 14.36 -11.90 -3.92
N ALA A 72 13.61 -12.99 -3.72
CA ALA A 72 14.05 -14.13 -2.91
C ALA A 72 14.44 -13.75 -1.45
N GLY A 73 13.78 -12.72 -0.90
CA GLY A 73 13.99 -12.25 0.46
C GLY A 73 15.18 -11.30 0.65
N LYS A 74 15.84 -10.88 -0.44
CA LYS A 74 16.96 -9.93 -0.38
C LYS A 74 16.49 -8.49 -0.24
N ASP A 75 15.30 -8.18 -0.77
CA ASP A 75 14.70 -6.84 -0.80
C ASP A 75 13.32 -6.85 -0.16
N THR A 76 12.71 -5.68 -0.06
CA THR A 76 11.33 -5.50 0.39
C THR A 76 10.47 -4.90 -0.72
N LEU A 77 9.15 -5.17 -0.69
CA LEU A 77 8.22 -4.53 -1.62
C LEU A 77 8.21 -3.00 -1.49
N LYS A 78 8.41 -2.48 -0.28
CA LYS A 78 8.49 -1.02 -0.03
C LYS A 78 9.60 -0.36 -0.83
N GLN A 79 10.71 -1.04 -1.04
CA GLN A 79 11.84 -0.52 -1.82
C GLN A 79 11.43 -0.18 -3.25
N TYR A 80 10.64 -1.05 -3.89
CA TYR A 80 10.24 -0.89 -5.29
C TYR A 80 9.11 0.13 -5.52
N VAL A 81 8.42 0.57 -4.47
CA VAL A 81 7.48 1.69 -4.53
C VAL A 81 8.07 2.99 -3.97
N SER A 82 9.29 2.97 -3.45
CA SER A 82 9.91 4.14 -2.84
C SER A 82 10.22 5.24 -3.86
N GLN A 83 10.17 6.50 -3.40
CA GLN A 83 10.58 7.64 -4.22
C GLN A 83 12.05 7.52 -4.65
N ALA A 84 12.92 6.97 -3.81
CA ALA A 84 14.31 6.71 -4.14
C ALA A 84 14.44 5.82 -5.38
N TYR A 85 13.76 4.66 -5.38
CA TYR A 85 13.75 3.76 -6.53
C TYR A 85 13.14 4.41 -7.78
N ARG A 86 11.99 5.09 -7.65
CA ARG A 86 11.39 5.83 -8.77
C ARG A 86 12.33 6.88 -9.34
N SER A 87 13.12 7.56 -8.48
CA SER A 87 14.12 8.54 -8.92
C SER A 87 15.20 7.92 -9.81
N GLU A 88 15.64 6.71 -9.48
CA GLU A 88 16.67 5.99 -10.25
C GLU A 88 16.21 5.61 -11.66
N ILE A 89 14.94 5.19 -11.79
CA ILE A 89 14.43 4.65 -13.05
C ILE A 89 13.62 5.64 -13.90
N ARG A 90 13.17 6.78 -13.35
CA ARG A 90 12.25 7.72 -14.00
C ARG A 90 12.71 8.24 -15.38
N ALA A 91 14.01 8.39 -15.58
CA ALA A 91 14.55 8.85 -16.85
C ALA A 91 14.26 7.89 -18.03
N LYS A 92 14.04 6.60 -17.72
CA LYS A 92 13.77 5.53 -18.69
C LYS A 92 12.38 4.89 -18.53
N ASN A 93 11.63 5.28 -17.50
CA ASN A 93 10.34 4.71 -17.17
C ASN A 93 9.31 5.80 -16.91
N ARG A 94 8.42 6.04 -17.91
CA ARG A 94 7.39 7.08 -17.85
C ARG A 94 6.41 6.89 -16.69
N VAL A 95 6.16 5.66 -16.26
CA VAL A 95 5.25 5.40 -15.14
C VAL A 95 5.92 5.81 -13.84
N ALA A 96 7.19 5.47 -13.63
CA ALA A 96 7.95 5.93 -12.47
C ALA A 96 8.03 7.46 -12.41
N ASP A 97 8.18 8.13 -13.55
CA ASP A 97 8.16 9.59 -13.63
C ASP A 97 6.79 10.17 -13.27
N ARG A 98 5.70 9.60 -13.82
CA ARG A 98 4.32 10.01 -13.52
C ARG A 98 3.99 9.89 -12.03
N PHE A 99 4.50 8.86 -11.35
CA PHE A 99 4.25 8.61 -9.94
C PHE A 99 5.33 9.17 -9.01
N PHE A 100 6.27 9.96 -9.53
CA PHE A 100 7.43 10.42 -8.76
C PHE A 100 7.05 11.14 -7.46
N SER A 101 6.03 12.00 -7.48
CA SER A 101 5.57 12.75 -6.31
C SER A 101 4.54 12.01 -5.45
N ALA A 102 4.17 10.78 -5.81
CA ALA A 102 3.23 10.00 -4.99
C ALA A 102 3.87 9.61 -3.66
N SER A 103 3.08 9.56 -2.58
CA SER A 103 3.50 9.01 -1.29
C SER A 103 3.88 7.53 -1.47
N ASP A 104 4.97 7.09 -0.87
CA ASP A 104 5.42 5.70 -0.91
C ASP A 104 4.38 4.77 -0.27
N GLU A 105 3.78 5.20 0.84
CA GLU A 105 2.76 4.43 1.55
C GLU A 105 1.47 4.30 0.72
N ASP A 106 0.97 5.41 0.16
CA ASP A 106 -0.23 5.37 -0.68
C ASP A 106 -0.01 4.49 -1.92
N LEU A 107 1.15 4.61 -2.55
CA LEU A 107 1.48 3.80 -3.71
C LEU A 107 1.59 2.31 -3.39
N LEU A 108 2.11 1.97 -2.21
CA LEU A 108 2.12 0.59 -1.71
C LEU A 108 0.69 0.07 -1.51
N GLN A 109 -0.20 0.90 -0.92
CA GLN A 109 -1.61 0.52 -0.76
C GLN A 109 -2.32 0.38 -2.12
N ASP A 110 -2.03 1.24 -3.10
CA ASP A 110 -2.56 1.11 -4.45
C ASP A 110 -2.17 -0.23 -5.10
N VAL A 111 -0.89 -0.61 -5.01
CA VAL A 111 -0.40 -1.88 -5.55
C VAL A 111 -1.04 -3.06 -4.83
N LYS A 112 -1.18 -3.01 -3.51
CA LYS A 112 -1.89 -4.04 -2.73
C LYS A 112 -3.35 -4.15 -3.17
N ALA A 113 -4.05 -3.02 -3.28
CA ALA A 113 -5.44 -3.00 -3.74
C ALA A 113 -5.58 -3.63 -5.13
N PHE A 114 -4.65 -3.36 -6.05
CA PHE A 114 -4.66 -3.95 -7.39
C PHE A 114 -4.53 -5.48 -7.36
N VAL A 115 -3.52 -6.03 -6.68
CA VAL A 115 -3.27 -7.48 -6.71
C VAL A 115 -4.36 -8.25 -5.97
N VAL A 116 -4.96 -7.68 -4.92
CA VAL A 116 -6.08 -8.27 -4.19
C VAL A 116 -7.36 -8.23 -5.03
N ASN A 117 -7.67 -7.09 -5.67
CA ASN A 117 -8.83 -6.95 -6.53
C ASN A 117 -8.76 -7.87 -7.76
N GLY A 118 -7.57 -8.07 -8.33
CA GLY A 118 -7.32 -8.94 -9.48
C GLY A 118 -6.99 -10.39 -9.14
N ALA A 119 -7.04 -10.80 -7.88
CA ALA A 119 -6.76 -12.16 -7.44
C ALA A 119 -7.70 -13.21 -8.09
N LYS A 120 -7.33 -14.49 -8.03
CA LYS A 120 -8.16 -15.59 -8.57
C LYS A 120 -9.61 -15.56 -8.09
N ASP A 121 -9.80 -15.17 -6.83
CA ASP A 121 -11.06 -15.05 -6.09
C ASP A 121 -11.41 -13.58 -5.79
N GLY A 122 -10.81 -12.64 -6.53
CA GLY A 122 -11.08 -11.20 -6.44
C GLY A 122 -12.22 -10.74 -7.34
N ASP A 123 -12.58 -9.47 -7.24
CA ASP A 123 -13.73 -8.88 -7.94
C ASP A 123 -13.46 -8.58 -9.43
N ALA A 124 -12.19 -8.43 -9.83
CA ALA A 124 -11.85 -8.14 -11.22
C ALA A 124 -11.77 -9.42 -12.07
N PRO A 125 -12.39 -9.45 -13.25
CA PRO A 125 -12.22 -10.56 -14.17
C PRO A 125 -10.76 -10.75 -14.59
N ALA A 126 -10.30 -12.00 -14.66
CA ALA A 126 -8.93 -12.35 -15.03
C ALA A 126 -8.44 -11.71 -16.35
N GLY A 127 -9.33 -11.43 -17.28
CA GLY A 127 -9.01 -10.79 -18.58
C GLY A 127 -8.73 -9.28 -18.53
N CYS A 128 -8.83 -8.66 -17.37
CA CYS A 128 -8.60 -7.23 -17.18
C CYS A 128 -7.23 -6.91 -16.54
N ASN A 129 -6.37 -7.90 -16.36
CA ASN A 129 -5.06 -7.78 -15.70
C ASN A 129 -3.92 -7.50 -16.68
#